data_1c599fec033577c1e6def2fc1b14cdf1
#
_entry.id   1c599fec033577c1e6def2fc1b14cdf1
#
_cell.length_a   1.000
_cell.length_b   1.000
_cell.length_c   1.000
_cell.angle_alpha   90.00
_cell.angle_beta   90.00
_cell.angle_gamma   90.00
#
_symmetry.space_group_name_H-M   'P 1'
#
loop_
_entity.id
_entity.type
_entity.pdbx_description
1 polymer ?
#
loop_
_entity_poly.entity_id
_entity_poly.type
_entity_poly.pdbx_seq_one_letter_code
_entity_poly.pdbx_strand_id
1 'polypeptide(L)'
;EAQAEEEKVRALLEGSGKNHAELNRSLSEAIAGLEKAKEAVAAAQSDVDRTAAQAELVEANLAKAQEAAEESRLELEEKEAEFKALAGGKKVDRSSLTKNILEAERSESRLLEEAGAVERKMTETERQLRSARAELENKSNSKGMAGGAAAILGARDRGEIKGIIGTIAELCAPIDSEHETALATAFGGAMTSVVVDSDEVAAEAIRWLAQRKAGRATFLPLNKLTTSRAGGKAMMVARKPGVIGFAYELLEYDARIDTAIKFALRNTLIVQNMDIARQNMGGVRLVTMRGDVTEAG
;
A
#
# COMPACT_ATOMS: atom_id res chain seq x y z
N GLU A 1 -0.94 -55.25 -3.40
CA GLU A 1 -0.69 -54.16 -2.40
C GLU A 1 0.41 -53.20 -2.90
N ALA A 2 1.59 -53.69 -3.36
CA ALA A 2 2.68 -52.85 -3.83
C ALA A 2 2.32 -51.96 -5.04
N GLN A 3 1.51 -52.43 -6.00
CA GLN A 3 1.06 -51.67 -7.15
C GLN A 3 0.07 -50.54 -6.76
N ALA A 4 -0.76 -50.73 -5.76
CA ALA A 4 -1.68 -49.71 -5.25
C ALA A 4 -0.95 -48.62 -4.45
N GLU A 5 0.16 -48.94 -3.80
CA GLU A 5 1.03 -47.96 -3.14
C GLU A 5 1.84 -47.15 -4.14
N GLU A 6 2.34 -47.78 -5.19
CA GLU A 6 3.07 -47.09 -6.28
C GLU A 6 2.17 -46.08 -7.00
N GLU A 7 0.93 -46.43 -7.26
CA GLU A 7 -0.06 -45.54 -7.89
C GLU A 7 -0.42 -44.36 -6.96
N LYS A 8 -0.53 -44.55 -5.65
CA LYS A 8 -0.74 -43.48 -4.66
C LYS A 8 0.46 -42.54 -4.58
N VAL A 9 1.66 -43.08 -4.55
CA VAL A 9 2.90 -42.26 -4.54
C VAL A 9 3.06 -41.48 -5.82
N ARG A 10 2.69 -42.05 -6.96
CA ARG A 10 2.70 -41.40 -8.25
C ARG A 10 1.70 -40.24 -8.32
N ALA A 11 0.48 -40.43 -7.84
CA ALA A 11 -0.54 -39.40 -7.74
C ALA A 11 -0.12 -38.23 -6.80
N LEU A 12 0.53 -38.55 -5.69
CA LEU A 12 1.08 -37.54 -4.76
C LEU A 12 2.24 -36.75 -5.38
N LEU A 13 3.11 -37.40 -6.15
CA LEU A 13 4.20 -36.75 -6.88
C LEU A 13 3.68 -35.86 -8.01
N GLU A 14 2.66 -36.29 -8.74
CA GLU A 14 2.01 -35.45 -9.76
C GLU A 14 1.26 -34.26 -9.15
N GLY A 15 0.60 -34.42 -8.02
CA GLY A 15 -0.02 -33.34 -7.26
C GLY A 15 1.01 -32.33 -6.73
N SER A 16 2.12 -32.83 -6.20
CA SER A 16 3.24 -31.99 -5.75
C SER A 16 3.87 -31.20 -6.90
N GLY A 17 4.02 -31.83 -8.06
CA GLY A 17 4.55 -31.17 -9.26
C GLY A 17 3.63 -30.04 -9.78
N LYS A 18 2.32 -30.22 -9.73
CA LYS A 18 1.35 -29.18 -10.11
C LYS A 18 1.38 -28.01 -9.13
N ASN A 19 1.43 -28.27 -7.84
CA ASN A 19 1.53 -27.25 -6.80
C ASN A 19 2.86 -26.46 -6.93
N HIS A 20 3.96 -27.12 -7.26
CA HIS A 20 5.23 -26.44 -7.54
C HIS A 20 5.19 -25.56 -8.81
N ALA A 21 4.50 -26.00 -9.84
CA ALA A 21 4.34 -25.24 -11.07
C ALA A 21 3.47 -23.99 -10.85
N GLU A 22 2.39 -24.10 -10.08
CA GLU A 22 1.54 -22.97 -9.71
C GLU A 22 2.27 -21.99 -8.79
N LEU A 23 3.04 -22.47 -7.83
CA LEU A 23 3.87 -21.63 -6.97
C LEU A 23 4.93 -20.86 -7.76
N ASN A 24 5.60 -21.53 -8.69
CA ASN A 24 6.58 -20.90 -9.56
C ASN A 24 5.95 -19.86 -10.50
N ARG A 25 4.73 -20.12 -10.98
CA ARG A 25 3.99 -19.16 -11.80
C ARG A 25 3.60 -17.92 -10.98
N SER A 26 3.05 -18.10 -9.80
CA SER A 26 2.68 -17.01 -8.90
C SER A 26 3.92 -16.22 -8.44
N LEU A 27 5.05 -16.88 -8.22
CA LEU A 27 6.33 -16.22 -7.94
C LEU A 27 6.81 -15.39 -9.13
N SER A 28 6.72 -15.93 -10.35
CA SER A 28 7.09 -15.21 -11.57
C SER A 28 6.20 -13.99 -11.81
N GLU A 29 4.90 -14.13 -11.61
CA GLU A 29 3.94 -13.01 -11.70
C GLU A 29 4.20 -11.93 -10.64
N ALA A 30 4.55 -12.35 -9.41
CA ALA A 30 4.93 -11.42 -8.34
C ALA A 30 6.25 -10.69 -8.64
N ILE A 31 7.24 -11.38 -9.21
CA ILE A 31 8.52 -10.77 -9.65
C ILE A 31 8.26 -9.76 -10.78
N ALA A 32 7.48 -10.15 -11.79
CA ALA A 32 7.11 -9.23 -12.87
C ALA A 32 6.32 -8.00 -12.37
N GLY A 33 5.45 -8.19 -11.38
CA GLY A 33 4.74 -7.10 -10.72
C GLY A 33 5.68 -6.16 -9.94
N LEU A 34 6.71 -6.72 -9.30
CA LEU A 34 7.72 -5.93 -8.61
C LEU A 34 8.58 -5.10 -9.58
N GLU A 35 9.01 -5.71 -10.70
CA GLU A 35 9.78 -4.99 -11.71
C GLU A 35 8.97 -3.83 -12.32
N LYS A 36 7.71 -4.06 -12.68
CA LYS A 36 6.82 -2.98 -13.15
C LYS A 36 6.63 -1.87 -12.11
N ALA A 37 6.51 -2.22 -10.83
CA ALA A 37 6.39 -1.22 -9.78
C ALA A 37 7.70 -0.42 -9.60
N LYS A 38 8.87 -1.04 -9.74
CA LYS A 38 10.17 -0.36 -9.71
C LYS A 38 10.33 0.59 -10.91
N GLU A 39 9.96 0.13 -12.10
CA GLU A 39 9.99 0.98 -13.32
C GLU A 39 9.05 2.19 -13.16
N ALA A 40 7.85 2.00 -12.61
CA ALA A 40 6.92 3.10 -12.35
C ALA A 40 7.47 4.11 -11.33
N VAL A 41 8.13 3.65 -10.26
CA VAL A 41 8.80 4.52 -9.29
C VAL A 41 9.96 5.28 -9.93
N ALA A 42 10.78 4.62 -10.75
CA ALA A 42 11.90 5.27 -11.44
C ALA A 42 11.40 6.32 -12.45
N ALA A 43 10.34 6.02 -13.20
CA ALA A 43 9.72 6.97 -14.12
C ALA A 43 9.12 8.18 -13.38
N ALA A 44 8.39 7.96 -12.29
CA ALA A 44 7.84 9.03 -11.47
C ALA A 44 8.94 9.90 -10.83
N GLN A 45 10.06 9.30 -10.39
CA GLN A 45 11.20 10.06 -9.87
C GLN A 45 11.84 10.92 -10.96
N SER A 46 12.02 10.36 -12.16
CA SER A 46 12.54 11.12 -13.30
C SER A 46 11.63 12.30 -13.69
N ASP A 47 10.31 12.11 -13.61
CA ASP A 47 9.35 13.19 -13.86
C ASP A 47 9.41 14.28 -12.78
N VAL A 48 9.57 13.92 -11.52
CA VAL A 48 9.79 14.87 -10.43
C VAL A 48 11.08 15.66 -10.63
N ASP A 49 12.18 14.98 -10.94
CA ASP A 49 13.48 15.63 -11.15
C ASP A 49 13.43 16.57 -12.36
N ARG A 50 12.76 16.17 -13.45
CA ARG A 50 12.55 17.01 -14.63
C ARG A 50 11.68 18.23 -14.33
N THR A 51 10.59 18.06 -13.59
CA THR A 51 9.71 19.19 -13.22
C THR A 51 10.37 20.11 -12.21
N ALA A 52 11.19 19.60 -11.30
CA ALA A 52 12.00 20.42 -10.40
C ALA A 52 13.01 21.30 -11.16
N ALA A 53 13.73 20.70 -12.11
CA ALA A 53 14.67 21.47 -12.96
C ALA A 53 13.94 22.52 -13.82
N GLN A 54 12.73 22.21 -14.31
CA GLN A 54 11.91 23.21 -15.03
C GLN A 54 11.44 24.32 -14.10
N ALA A 55 11.06 24.02 -12.86
CA ALA A 55 10.67 25.02 -11.86
C ALA A 55 11.84 26.00 -11.57
N GLU A 56 13.04 25.45 -11.31
CA GLU A 56 14.23 26.28 -11.09
C GLU A 56 14.54 27.21 -12.29
N LEU A 57 14.40 26.69 -13.51
CA LEU A 57 14.60 27.49 -14.71
C LEU A 57 13.57 28.62 -14.85
N VAL A 58 12.31 28.33 -14.55
CA VAL A 58 11.22 29.32 -14.57
C VAL A 58 11.41 30.37 -13.49
N GLU A 59 11.79 29.98 -12.27
CA GLU A 59 12.12 30.89 -11.18
C GLU A 59 13.31 31.82 -11.54
N ALA A 60 14.38 31.26 -12.13
CA ALA A 60 15.51 32.03 -12.57
C ALA A 60 15.14 33.03 -13.68
N ASN A 61 14.27 32.64 -14.61
CA ASN A 61 13.78 33.55 -15.66
C ASN A 61 12.84 34.60 -15.09
N LEU A 62 12.01 34.27 -14.11
CA LEU A 62 11.15 35.24 -13.42
C LEU A 62 11.99 36.29 -12.67
N ALA A 63 13.02 35.81 -11.92
CA ALA A 63 13.92 36.73 -11.23
C ALA A 63 14.61 37.74 -12.21
N LYS A 64 15.10 37.25 -13.35
CA LYS A 64 15.69 38.10 -14.40
C LYS A 64 14.68 39.06 -14.98
N ALA A 65 13.43 38.62 -15.21
CA ALA A 65 12.39 39.51 -15.73
C ALA A 65 11.99 40.59 -14.71
N GLN A 66 11.97 40.24 -13.42
CA GLN A 66 11.73 41.22 -12.35
C GLN A 66 12.86 42.22 -12.22
N GLU A 67 14.12 41.80 -12.29
CA GLU A 67 15.29 42.67 -12.29
C GLU A 67 15.27 43.65 -13.47
N ALA A 68 14.98 43.14 -14.68
CA ALA A 68 14.85 44.00 -15.87
C ALA A 68 13.67 44.99 -15.77
N ALA A 69 12.58 44.57 -15.14
CA ALA A 69 11.44 45.47 -14.90
C ALA A 69 11.76 46.59 -13.88
N GLU A 70 12.49 46.24 -12.80
CA GLU A 70 12.97 47.20 -11.82
C GLU A 70 13.99 48.19 -12.44
N GLU A 71 14.94 47.69 -13.24
CA GLU A 71 15.92 48.51 -13.94
C GLU A 71 15.22 49.50 -14.90
N SER A 72 14.23 49.01 -15.67
CA SER A 72 13.41 49.88 -16.54
C SER A 72 12.58 50.91 -15.76
N ARG A 73 12.13 50.59 -14.55
CA ARG A 73 11.45 51.55 -13.67
C ARG A 73 12.40 52.64 -13.17
N LEU A 74 13.59 52.25 -12.73
CA LEU A 74 14.60 53.18 -12.26
C LEU A 74 15.05 54.12 -13.40
N GLU A 75 15.28 53.57 -14.61
CA GLU A 75 15.60 54.37 -15.79
C GLU A 75 14.46 55.35 -16.13
N LEU A 76 13.20 54.94 -15.99
CA LEU A 76 12.05 55.81 -16.21
C LEU A 76 12.01 56.94 -15.18
N GLU A 77 12.22 56.64 -13.88
CA GLU A 77 12.27 57.67 -12.83
C GLU A 77 13.42 58.66 -13.04
N GLU A 78 14.59 58.15 -13.45
CA GLU A 78 15.75 58.98 -13.76
C GLU A 78 15.48 59.89 -14.97
N LYS A 79 14.89 59.35 -16.04
CA LYS A 79 14.46 60.12 -17.22
C LYS A 79 13.35 61.11 -16.93
N GLU A 80 12.42 60.79 -16.03
CA GLU A 80 11.39 61.71 -15.57
C GLU A 80 12.00 62.85 -14.71
N ALA A 81 13.00 62.55 -13.90
CA ALA A 81 13.73 63.53 -13.11
C ALA A 81 14.57 64.46 -14.01
N GLU A 82 15.29 63.90 -15.00
CA GLU A 82 16.01 64.70 -16.04
C GLU A 82 15.06 65.59 -16.83
N PHE A 83 13.88 65.10 -17.22
CA PHE A 83 12.86 65.83 -17.91
C PHE A 83 12.31 66.99 -17.07
N LYS A 84 12.10 66.78 -15.78
CA LYS A 84 11.67 67.78 -14.81
C LYS A 84 12.78 68.88 -14.61
N ALA A 85 14.04 68.48 -14.63
CA ALA A 85 15.19 69.35 -14.47
C ALA A 85 15.46 70.18 -15.76
N LEU A 86 15.21 69.61 -16.94
CA LEU A 86 15.39 70.22 -18.26
C LEU A 86 14.15 70.96 -18.73
N ALA A 87 13.41 71.71 -17.92
CA ALA A 87 12.16 72.44 -18.24
C ALA A 87 12.13 73.23 -19.54
N GLY A 88 12.78 72.79 -20.62
CA GLY A 88 12.96 73.34 -21.93
C GLY A 88 13.10 72.32 -23.05
N GLY A 89 12.08 71.48 -23.25
CA GLY A 89 11.69 71.00 -24.56
C GLY A 89 12.62 70.08 -25.37
N LYS A 90 12.83 68.84 -24.98
CA LYS A 90 12.94 67.69 -25.94
C LYS A 90 11.92 66.68 -25.61
N LYS A 91 11.02 66.31 -26.55
CA LYS A 91 10.07 65.19 -26.41
C LYS A 91 10.88 63.90 -26.25
N VAL A 92 11.06 63.47 -25.01
CA VAL A 92 11.47 62.08 -24.74
C VAL A 92 10.34 61.23 -25.27
N ASP A 93 10.66 60.20 -26.07
CA ASP A 93 9.67 59.29 -26.63
C ASP A 93 9.15 58.36 -25.50
N ARG A 94 8.22 58.89 -24.71
CA ARG A 94 7.50 58.19 -23.66
C ARG A 94 6.79 56.95 -24.19
N SER A 95 6.48 56.92 -25.48
CA SER A 95 5.73 55.85 -26.11
C SER A 95 6.53 54.56 -26.17
N SER A 96 7.83 54.62 -26.44
CA SER A 96 8.70 53.40 -26.47
C SER A 96 8.95 52.86 -25.08
N LEU A 97 9.18 53.71 -24.06
CA LEU A 97 9.37 53.28 -22.67
C LEU A 97 8.10 52.66 -22.08
N THR A 98 6.94 53.27 -22.33
CA THR A 98 5.65 52.69 -21.89
C THR A 98 5.37 51.35 -22.57
N LYS A 99 5.78 51.20 -23.85
CA LYS A 99 5.67 49.89 -24.52
C LYS A 99 6.54 48.80 -23.88
N ASN A 100 7.79 49.12 -23.56
CA ASN A 100 8.72 48.19 -22.95
C ASN A 100 8.24 47.75 -21.56
N ILE A 101 7.73 48.68 -20.74
CA ILE A 101 7.13 48.37 -19.43
C ILE A 101 5.92 47.46 -19.61
N LEU A 102 5.01 47.75 -20.55
CA LEU A 102 3.84 46.94 -20.79
C LEU A 102 4.20 45.52 -21.29
N GLU A 103 5.25 45.38 -22.07
CA GLU A 103 5.80 44.12 -22.54
C GLU A 103 6.44 43.31 -21.38
N ALA A 104 7.18 43.99 -20.48
CA ALA A 104 7.77 43.38 -19.30
C ALA A 104 6.67 42.87 -18.33
N GLU A 105 5.65 43.67 -18.05
CA GLU A 105 4.52 43.28 -17.21
C GLU A 105 3.72 42.12 -17.81
N ARG A 106 3.57 42.06 -19.12
CA ARG A 106 2.95 40.90 -19.80
C ARG A 106 3.81 39.64 -19.71
N SER A 107 5.13 39.77 -19.84
CA SER A 107 6.08 38.67 -19.66
C SER A 107 6.07 38.15 -18.23
N GLU A 108 6.07 39.05 -17.24
CA GLU A 108 5.96 38.67 -15.82
C GLU A 108 4.67 37.89 -15.53
N SER A 109 3.51 38.41 -15.98
CA SER A 109 2.24 37.71 -15.80
C SER A 109 2.23 36.31 -16.43
N ARG A 110 2.81 36.20 -17.63
CA ARG A 110 2.92 34.90 -18.32
C ARG A 110 3.83 33.92 -17.59
N LEU A 111 4.99 34.38 -17.10
CA LEU A 111 5.93 33.56 -16.34
C LEU A 111 5.32 33.12 -14.99
N LEU A 112 4.55 33.95 -14.33
CA LEU A 112 3.81 33.61 -13.11
C LEU A 112 2.74 32.51 -13.35
N GLU A 113 2.03 32.58 -14.49
CA GLU A 113 1.08 31.54 -14.88
C GLU A 113 1.80 30.21 -15.17
N GLU A 114 2.93 30.25 -15.87
CA GLU A 114 3.76 29.08 -16.17
C GLU A 114 4.34 28.48 -14.89
N ALA A 115 4.86 29.28 -13.97
CA ALA A 115 5.35 28.84 -12.66
C ALA A 115 4.25 28.12 -11.86
N GLY A 116 3.06 28.73 -11.78
CA GLY A 116 1.93 28.10 -11.10
C GLY A 116 1.43 26.80 -11.75
N ALA A 117 1.58 26.67 -13.07
CA ALA A 117 1.25 25.44 -13.77
C ALA A 117 2.28 24.31 -13.48
N VAL A 118 3.57 24.66 -13.43
CA VAL A 118 4.66 23.74 -13.08
C VAL A 118 4.53 23.28 -11.63
N GLU A 119 4.24 24.19 -10.69
CA GLU A 119 4.04 23.86 -9.27
C GLU A 119 2.88 22.88 -9.07
N ARG A 120 1.75 23.11 -9.75
CA ARG A 120 0.63 22.14 -9.73
C ARG A 120 1.04 20.77 -10.25
N LYS A 121 1.79 20.71 -11.34
CA LYS A 121 2.28 19.45 -11.92
C LYS A 121 3.28 18.76 -11.00
N MET A 122 4.15 19.50 -10.34
CA MET A 122 5.10 18.98 -9.36
C MET A 122 4.37 18.35 -8.17
N THR A 123 3.37 19.05 -7.61
CA THR A 123 2.54 18.53 -6.50
C THR A 123 1.83 17.23 -6.89
N GLU A 124 1.29 17.15 -8.10
CA GLU A 124 0.60 15.95 -8.58
C GLU A 124 1.58 14.77 -8.76
N THR A 125 2.76 15.00 -9.35
CA THR A 125 3.78 13.94 -9.52
C THR A 125 4.35 13.48 -8.18
N GLU A 126 4.53 14.38 -7.20
CA GLU A 126 4.91 14.00 -5.83
C GLU A 126 3.86 13.13 -5.15
N ARG A 127 2.58 13.43 -5.37
CA ARG A 127 1.49 12.61 -4.85
C ARG A 127 1.52 11.22 -5.46
N GLN A 128 1.69 11.10 -6.77
CA GLN A 128 1.82 9.83 -7.48
C GLN A 128 3.05 9.04 -7.00
N LEU A 129 4.18 9.70 -6.80
CA LEU A 129 5.39 9.08 -6.28
C LEU A 129 5.18 8.54 -4.85
N ARG A 130 4.53 9.31 -3.97
CA ARG A 130 4.19 8.85 -2.61
C ARG A 130 3.29 7.63 -2.64
N SER A 131 2.28 7.61 -3.51
CA SER A 131 1.39 6.46 -3.68
C SER A 131 2.15 5.21 -4.16
N ALA A 132 2.97 5.36 -5.21
CA ALA A 132 3.78 4.25 -5.74
C ALA A 132 4.79 3.72 -4.72
N ARG A 133 5.42 4.60 -3.93
CA ARG A 133 6.33 4.18 -2.84
C ARG A 133 5.59 3.42 -1.74
N ALA A 134 4.41 3.88 -1.33
CA ALA A 134 3.59 3.19 -0.34
C ALA A 134 3.15 1.79 -0.82
N GLU A 135 2.78 1.65 -2.09
CA GLU A 135 2.49 0.35 -2.68
C GLU A 135 3.71 -0.58 -2.72
N LEU A 136 4.87 -0.05 -3.08
CA LEU A 136 6.12 -0.81 -3.09
C LEU A 136 6.50 -1.27 -1.68
N GLU A 137 6.37 -0.37 -0.69
CA GLU A 137 6.65 -0.67 0.71
C GLU A 137 5.68 -1.74 1.26
N ASN A 138 4.40 -1.64 0.94
CA ASN A 138 3.40 -2.65 1.31
C ASN A 138 3.72 -4.02 0.70
N LYS A 139 4.09 -4.08 -0.59
CA LYS A 139 4.52 -5.31 -1.27
C LYS A 139 5.83 -5.87 -0.68
N SER A 140 6.77 -5.02 -0.31
CA SER A 140 8.03 -5.41 0.33
C SER A 140 7.81 -5.92 1.75
N ASN A 141 6.94 -5.26 2.52
CA ASN A 141 6.61 -5.66 3.89
C ASN A 141 5.88 -7.01 3.92
N SER A 142 4.96 -7.26 2.99
CA SER A 142 4.27 -8.55 2.90
C SER A 142 5.23 -9.71 2.57
N LYS A 143 6.20 -9.49 1.68
CA LYS A 143 7.27 -10.47 1.41
C LYS A 143 8.19 -10.69 2.62
N GLY A 144 8.55 -9.62 3.33
CA GLY A 144 9.38 -9.70 4.54
C GLY A 144 8.66 -10.42 5.69
N MET A 145 7.34 -10.26 5.81
CA MET A 145 6.52 -10.97 6.80
C MET A 145 6.40 -12.46 6.48
N ALA A 146 6.16 -12.83 5.22
CA ALA A 146 6.13 -14.23 4.81
C ALA A 146 7.50 -14.90 5.00
N GLY A 147 8.60 -14.20 4.68
CA GLY A 147 9.95 -14.69 4.90
C GLY A 147 10.28 -14.89 6.38
N GLY A 148 9.87 -13.95 7.24
CA GLY A 148 10.06 -14.08 8.69
C GLY A 148 9.28 -15.24 9.29
N ALA A 149 8.03 -15.44 8.88
CA ALA A 149 7.22 -16.58 9.32
C ALA A 149 7.86 -17.90 8.90
N ALA A 150 8.27 -18.04 7.63
CA ALA A 150 8.96 -19.23 7.13
C ALA A 150 10.27 -19.52 7.87
N ALA A 151 11.05 -18.49 8.20
CA ALA A 151 12.28 -18.64 8.97
C ALA A 151 12.02 -19.16 10.40
N ILE A 152 10.94 -18.69 11.04
CA ILE A 152 10.51 -19.16 12.38
C ILE A 152 9.99 -20.60 12.34
N LEU A 153 9.22 -20.98 11.33
CA LEU A 153 8.80 -22.36 11.15
C LEU A 153 10.00 -23.29 10.97
N GLY A 154 10.98 -22.88 10.16
CA GLY A 154 12.23 -23.61 10.03
C GLY A 154 13.03 -23.70 11.33
N ALA A 155 13.00 -22.68 12.20
CA ALA A 155 13.60 -22.74 13.54
C ALA A 155 12.86 -23.70 14.46
N ARG A 156 11.52 -23.74 14.40
CA ARG A 156 10.68 -24.74 15.09
C ARG A 156 11.09 -26.16 14.70
N ASP A 157 11.15 -26.42 13.39
CA ASP A 157 11.42 -27.76 12.84
C ASP A 157 12.83 -28.25 13.19
N ARG A 158 13.78 -27.34 13.37
CA ARG A 158 15.12 -27.65 13.87
C ARG A 158 15.22 -27.73 15.40
N GLY A 159 14.12 -27.42 16.10
CA GLY A 159 14.07 -27.44 17.56
C GLY A 159 14.83 -26.29 18.24
N GLU A 160 15.14 -25.20 17.50
CA GLU A 160 15.84 -24.02 18.01
C GLU A 160 14.97 -23.16 18.93
N ILE A 161 13.67 -23.12 18.67
CA ILE A 161 12.67 -22.39 19.47
C ILE A 161 11.51 -23.34 19.76
N LYS A 162 11.18 -23.52 21.03
CA LYS A 162 10.03 -24.32 21.47
C LYS A 162 8.81 -23.44 21.70
N GLY A 163 7.62 -24.00 21.59
CA GLY A 163 6.35 -23.28 21.82
C GLY A 163 5.82 -22.53 20.60
N ILE A 164 6.42 -22.72 19.42
CA ILE A 164 5.85 -22.29 18.15
C ILE A 164 4.89 -23.36 17.67
N ILE A 165 3.61 -23.01 17.49
CA ILE A 165 2.58 -23.97 17.06
C ILE A 165 2.58 -24.06 15.53
N GLY A 166 2.46 -22.94 14.83
CA GLY A 166 2.44 -22.87 13.37
C GLY A 166 1.90 -21.55 12.87
N THR A 167 1.80 -21.38 11.56
CA THR A 167 1.06 -20.25 10.98
C THR A 167 -0.43 -20.52 10.97
N ILE A 168 -1.25 -19.48 10.93
CA ILE A 168 -2.71 -19.62 10.73
C ILE A 168 -3.00 -20.50 9.51
N ALA A 169 -2.25 -20.29 8.40
CA ALA A 169 -2.41 -21.05 7.17
C ALA A 169 -2.14 -22.56 7.32
N GLU A 170 -1.23 -22.96 8.23
CA GLU A 170 -0.96 -24.37 8.52
C GLU A 170 -1.96 -24.99 9.50
N LEU A 171 -2.58 -24.17 10.34
CA LEU A 171 -3.32 -24.63 11.51
C LEU A 171 -4.82 -24.70 11.29
N CYS A 172 -5.34 -24.21 10.17
CA CYS A 172 -6.76 -24.28 9.84
C CYS A 172 -6.98 -24.61 8.37
N ALA A 173 -8.09 -25.28 8.10
CA ALA A 173 -8.55 -25.59 6.75
C ALA A 173 -10.02 -25.20 6.60
N PRO A 174 -10.49 -24.83 5.41
CA PRO A 174 -11.90 -24.64 5.17
C PRO A 174 -12.64 -25.99 5.28
N ILE A 175 -13.80 -25.99 5.92
CA ILE A 175 -14.67 -27.19 5.99
C ILE A 175 -15.15 -27.55 4.59
N ASP A 176 -15.43 -26.54 3.77
CA ASP A 176 -15.84 -26.69 2.38
C ASP A 176 -14.91 -25.85 1.48
N SER A 177 -14.39 -26.48 0.43
CA SER A 177 -13.50 -25.84 -0.54
C SER A 177 -14.13 -24.63 -1.25
N GLU A 178 -15.46 -24.57 -1.34
CA GLU A 178 -16.17 -23.40 -1.91
C GLU A 178 -15.90 -22.11 -1.11
N HIS A 179 -15.59 -22.22 0.17
CA HIS A 179 -15.32 -21.09 1.06
C HIS A 179 -13.87 -20.60 1.04
N GLU A 180 -12.95 -21.32 0.38
CA GLU A 180 -11.51 -21.06 0.44
C GLU A 180 -11.15 -19.60 0.06
N THR A 181 -11.66 -19.10 -1.05
CA THR A 181 -11.41 -17.73 -1.52
C THR A 181 -11.92 -16.69 -0.51
N ALA A 182 -13.12 -16.89 0.01
CA ALA A 182 -13.72 -15.97 0.98
C ALA A 182 -12.94 -15.97 2.30
N LEU A 183 -12.53 -17.14 2.78
CA LEU A 183 -11.78 -17.32 4.02
C LEU A 183 -10.35 -16.76 3.90
N ALA A 184 -9.66 -17.05 2.79
CA ALA A 184 -8.34 -16.46 2.51
C ALA A 184 -8.40 -14.93 2.52
N THR A 185 -9.44 -14.35 1.92
CA THR A 185 -9.67 -12.89 1.94
C THR A 185 -10.05 -12.38 3.33
N ALA A 186 -10.85 -13.14 4.09
CA ALA A 186 -11.24 -12.77 5.45
C ALA A 186 -10.03 -12.68 6.38
N PHE A 187 -9.10 -13.62 6.30
CA PHE A 187 -7.84 -13.57 7.02
C PHE A 187 -6.88 -12.48 6.49
N GLY A 188 -6.79 -12.34 5.17
CA GLY A 188 -5.84 -11.44 4.54
C GLY A 188 -4.40 -11.68 5.04
N GLY A 189 -3.74 -10.62 5.50
CA GLY A 189 -2.37 -10.71 6.01
C GLY A 189 -2.20 -11.57 7.27
N ALA A 190 -3.28 -11.88 8.00
CA ALA A 190 -3.22 -12.71 9.19
C ALA A 190 -2.90 -14.18 8.90
N MET A 191 -3.06 -14.64 7.64
CA MET A 191 -2.69 -16.02 7.24
C MET A 191 -1.23 -16.38 7.57
N THR A 192 -0.32 -15.41 7.49
CA THR A 192 1.10 -15.59 7.78
C THR A 192 1.47 -15.34 9.24
N SER A 193 0.49 -15.04 10.10
CA SER A 193 0.75 -14.83 11.53
C SER A 193 1.08 -16.17 12.21
N VAL A 194 2.08 -16.15 13.06
CA VAL A 194 2.58 -17.33 13.76
C VAL A 194 1.91 -17.42 15.13
N VAL A 195 1.22 -18.52 15.37
CA VAL A 195 0.61 -18.82 16.66
C VAL A 195 1.67 -19.44 17.58
N VAL A 196 1.77 -18.93 18.80
CA VAL A 196 2.73 -19.36 19.81
C VAL A 196 2.04 -19.55 21.17
N ASP A 197 2.62 -20.40 22.00
CA ASP A 197 2.03 -20.73 23.31
C ASP A 197 1.95 -19.53 24.24
N SER A 198 3.00 -18.68 24.24
CA SER A 198 3.06 -17.54 25.15
C SER A 198 3.78 -16.31 24.56
N ASP A 199 3.63 -15.19 25.24
CA ASP A 199 4.32 -13.93 24.92
C ASP A 199 5.83 -14.01 25.12
N GLU A 200 6.34 -14.85 26.02
CA GLU A 200 7.75 -15.11 26.18
C GLU A 200 8.33 -15.79 24.92
N VAL A 201 7.62 -16.77 24.36
CA VAL A 201 7.99 -17.44 23.11
C VAL A 201 7.98 -16.43 21.95
N ALA A 202 6.96 -15.59 21.90
CA ALA A 202 6.90 -14.51 20.88
C ALA A 202 8.12 -13.59 20.99
N ALA A 203 8.48 -13.18 22.20
CA ALA A 203 9.63 -12.30 22.43
C ALA A 203 10.99 -12.99 22.08
N GLU A 204 11.10 -14.29 22.34
CA GLU A 204 12.26 -15.09 21.92
C GLU A 204 12.36 -15.16 20.39
N ALA A 205 11.26 -15.46 19.73
CA ALA A 205 11.19 -15.54 18.27
C ALA A 205 11.51 -14.20 17.60
N ILE A 206 11.03 -13.08 18.14
CA ILE A 206 11.36 -11.74 17.65
C ILE A 206 12.87 -11.45 17.78
N ARG A 207 13.48 -11.79 18.91
CA ARG A 207 14.94 -11.63 19.12
C ARG A 207 15.73 -12.50 18.16
N TRP A 208 15.29 -13.73 17.94
CA TRP A 208 15.91 -14.65 17.00
C TRP A 208 15.88 -14.11 15.55
N LEU A 209 14.72 -13.59 15.08
CA LEU A 209 14.60 -12.94 13.78
C LEU A 209 15.51 -11.73 13.64
N ALA A 210 15.57 -10.89 14.67
CA ALA A 210 16.41 -9.69 14.67
C ALA A 210 17.90 -10.02 14.58
N GLN A 211 18.39 -10.98 15.36
CA GLN A 211 19.77 -11.44 15.36
C GLN A 211 20.21 -12.00 14.00
N ARG A 212 19.34 -12.71 13.33
CA ARG A 212 19.62 -13.35 12.03
C ARG A 212 19.24 -12.49 10.82
N LYS A 213 18.65 -11.30 11.04
CA LYS A 213 18.11 -10.45 9.97
C LYS A 213 17.17 -11.21 9.03
N ALA A 214 16.40 -12.14 9.59
CA ALA A 214 15.57 -13.10 8.84
C ALA A 214 14.16 -12.56 8.51
N GLY A 215 13.96 -11.26 8.52
CA GLY A 215 12.68 -10.62 8.21
C GLY A 215 11.86 -10.32 9.46
N ARG A 216 10.54 -10.17 9.27
CA ARG A 216 9.57 -9.88 10.33
C ARG A 216 8.46 -10.92 10.31
N ALA A 217 7.84 -11.16 11.46
CA ALA A 217 6.64 -11.98 11.56
C ALA A 217 5.68 -11.35 12.59
N THR A 218 4.39 -11.58 12.40
CA THR A 218 3.38 -11.26 13.40
C THR A 218 3.18 -12.49 14.28
N PHE A 219 3.20 -12.32 15.59
CA PHE A 219 3.00 -13.42 16.53
C PHE A 219 1.66 -13.27 17.26
N LEU A 220 1.00 -14.39 17.47
CA LEU A 220 -0.27 -14.50 18.18
C LEU A 220 -0.06 -15.38 19.45
N PRO A 221 0.32 -14.77 20.58
CA PRO A 221 0.56 -15.51 21.83
C PRO A 221 -0.76 -15.89 22.49
N LEU A 222 -1.04 -17.19 22.60
CA LEU A 222 -2.33 -17.71 23.09
C LEU A 222 -2.66 -17.24 24.51
N ASN A 223 -1.64 -17.06 25.36
CA ASN A 223 -1.83 -16.62 26.76
C ASN A 223 -2.23 -15.15 26.91
N LYS A 224 -2.10 -14.33 25.88
CA LYS A 224 -2.44 -12.88 25.90
C LYS A 224 -3.60 -12.51 24.99
N LEU A 225 -4.01 -13.43 24.10
CA LEU A 225 -5.13 -13.16 23.20
C LEU A 225 -6.45 -13.16 23.98
N THR A 226 -7.22 -12.13 23.75
CA THR A 226 -8.61 -12.05 24.23
C THR A 226 -9.53 -11.88 23.02
N THR A 227 -10.59 -12.67 22.99
CA THR A 227 -11.64 -12.52 21.97
C THR A 227 -12.84 -11.82 22.58
N SER A 228 -13.34 -10.78 21.93
CA SER A 228 -14.61 -10.19 22.25
C SER A 228 -15.75 -11.04 21.67
N ARG A 229 -16.86 -11.16 22.38
CA ARG A 229 -18.07 -11.76 21.82
C ARG A 229 -18.52 -10.97 20.59
N ALA A 230 -19.12 -11.69 19.64
CA ALA A 230 -19.68 -11.05 18.48
C ALA A 230 -20.69 -9.97 18.89
N GLY A 231 -20.51 -8.77 18.34
CA GLY A 231 -21.41 -7.65 18.63
C GLY A 231 -22.85 -7.97 18.22
N GLY A 232 -23.82 -7.39 18.91
CA GLY A 232 -25.24 -7.66 18.67
C GLY A 232 -25.64 -7.47 17.19
N LYS A 233 -25.06 -6.51 16.50
CA LYS A 233 -25.29 -6.30 15.08
C LYS A 233 -24.79 -7.44 14.21
N ALA A 234 -23.58 -7.95 14.45
CA ALA A 234 -23.02 -9.08 13.74
C ALA A 234 -23.88 -10.35 13.95
N MET A 235 -24.35 -10.57 15.17
CA MET A 235 -25.27 -11.66 15.50
C MET A 235 -26.63 -11.56 14.79
N MET A 236 -27.15 -10.33 14.63
CA MET A 236 -28.37 -10.10 13.87
C MET A 236 -28.17 -10.34 12.38
N VAL A 237 -27.06 -9.85 11.82
CA VAL A 237 -26.74 -10.02 10.40
C VAL A 237 -26.48 -11.49 10.09
N ALA A 238 -25.82 -12.25 10.95
CA ALA A 238 -25.55 -13.68 10.79
C ALA A 238 -26.81 -14.54 10.57
N ARG A 239 -27.96 -14.06 11.05
CA ARG A 239 -29.26 -14.78 10.90
C ARG A 239 -30.05 -14.41 9.65
N LYS A 240 -29.54 -13.49 8.83
CA LYS A 240 -30.25 -13.01 7.64
C LYS A 240 -30.09 -13.97 6.46
N PRO A 241 -31.09 -14.05 5.56
CA PRO A 241 -30.98 -14.83 4.33
C PRO A 241 -29.80 -14.36 3.47
N GLY A 242 -29.05 -15.30 2.91
CA GLY A 242 -27.89 -15.03 2.09
C GLY A 242 -26.58 -14.77 2.86
N VAL A 243 -26.62 -14.76 4.19
CA VAL A 243 -25.44 -14.84 5.05
C VAL A 243 -25.13 -16.29 5.36
N ILE A 244 -23.91 -16.74 5.10
CA ILE A 244 -23.49 -18.14 5.28
C ILE A 244 -23.19 -18.41 6.74
N GLY A 245 -22.44 -17.50 7.39
CA GLY A 245 -22.09 -17.62 8.79
C GLY A 245 -20.86 -16.78 9.15
N PHE A 246 -20.39 -16.93 10.39
CA PHE A 246 -19.11 -16.35 10.78
C PHE A 246 -17.97 -17.11 10.12
N ALA A 247 -16.95 -16.39 9.65
CA ALA A 247 -15.80 -16.99 8.98
C ALA A 247 -15.12 -18.09 9.82
N TYR A 248 -15.06 -17.94 11.14
CA TYR A 248 -14.47 -18.95 12.04
C TYR A 248 -15.32 -20.22 12.17
N GLU A 249 -16.63 -20.19 11.87
CA GLU A 249 -17.51 -21.35 11.89
C GLU A 249 -17.37 -22.22 10.63
N LEU A 250 -16.73 -21.69 9.58
CA LEU A 250 -16.50 -22.35 8.30
C LEU A 250 -15.11 -22.99 8.19
N LEU A 251 -14.40 -23.08 9.32
CA LEU A 251 -13.03 -23.59 9.40
C LEU A 251 -12.96 -24.81 10.33
N GLU A 252 -12.13 -25.75 9.94
CA GLU A 252 -11.68 -26.85 10.78
C GLU A 252 -10.31 -26.51 11.36
N TYR A 253 -10.16 -26.59 12.69
CA TYR A 253 -8.92 -26.32 13.44
C TYR A 253 -8.96 -26.93 14.84
N ASP A 254 -7.78 -27.05 15.48
CA ASP A 254 -7.66 -27.51 16.85
C ASP A 254 -8.26 -26.49 17.84
N ALA A 255 -9.09 -26.95 18.76
CA ALA A 255 -9.74 -26.10 19.78
C ALA A 255 -8.75 -25.25 20.60
N ARG A 256 -7.48 -25.66 20.72
CA ARG A 256 -6.45 -24.90 21.44
C ARG A 256 -6.15 -23.56 20.82
N ILE A 257 -6.35 -23.41 19.49
CA ILE A 257 -6.07 -22.19 18.77
C ILE A 257 -7.33 -21.35 18.48
N ASP A 258 -8.51 -21.74 19.01
CA ASP A 258 -9.78 -21.05 18.79
C ASP A 258 -9.68 -19.54 19.03
N THR A 259 -8.98 -19.16 20.10
CA THR A 259 -8.77 -17.74 20.43
C THR A 259 -7.97 -17.01 19.36
N ALA A 260 -6.94 -17.66 18.78
CA ALA A 260 -6.12 -17.04 17.72
C ALA A 260 -6.91 -16.90 16.42
N ILE A 261 -7.70 -17.89 16.03
CA ILE A 261 -8.57 -17.87 14.85
C ILE A 261 -9.63 -16.76 14.98
N LYS A 262 -10.34 -16.72 16.10
CA LYS A 262 -11.34 -15.68 16.37
C LYS A 262 -10.74 -14.28 16.45
N PHE A 263 -9.53 -14.15 16.99
CA PHE A 263 -8.80 -12.89 17.01
C PHE A 263 -8.44 -12.43 15.59
N ALA A 264 -7.94 -13.32 14.75
CA ALA A 264 -7.54 -13.02 13.38
C ALA A 264 -8.73 -12.64 12.47
N LEU A 265 -9.83 -13.39 12.58
CA LEU A 265 -11.03 -13.20 11.78
C LEU A 265 -11.98 -12.14 12.37
N ARG A 266 -11.87 -11.85 13.67
CA ARG A 266 -12.81 -10.97 14.38
C ARG A 266 -14.26 -11.43 14.15
N ASN A 267 -15.17 -10.47 13.91
CA ASN A 267 -16.59 -10.73 13.64
C ASN A 267 -16.90 -10.72 12.13
N THR A 268 -15.97 -11.21 11.30
CA THR A 268 -16.16 -11.27 9.85
C THR A 268 -17.22 -12.31 9.50
N LEU A 269 -18.21 -11.92 8.71
CA LEU A 269 -19.24 -12.79 8.18
C LEU A 269 -19.00 -13.06 6.68
N ILE A 270 -19.27 -14.29 6.27
CA ILE A 270 -19.25 -14.69 4.87
C ILE A 270 -20.67 -14.59 4.32
N VAL A 271 -20.81 -13.98 3.15
CA VAL A 271 -22.08 -13.74 2.46
C VAL A 271 -22.02 -14.24 1.01
N GLN A 272 -23.15 -14.62 0.46
CA GLN A 272 -23.22 -15.20 -0.88
C GLN A 272 -22.73 -14.26 -1.98
N ASN A 273 -23.10 -12.98 -1.91
CA ASN A 273 -22.81 -12.02 -2.98
C ASN A 273 -22.77 -10.57 -2.45
N MET A 274 -22.39 -9.66 -3.36
CA MET A 274 -22.23 -8.24 -3.05
C MET A 274 -23.56 -7.54 -2.72
N ASP A 275 -24.69 -7.99 -3.26
CA ASP A 275 -25.99 -7.39 -2.97
C ASP A 275 -26.40 -7.61 -1.51
N ILE A 276 -26.18 -8.83 -1.01
CA ILE A 276 -26.38 -9.17 0.41
C ILE A 276 -25.40 -8.37 1.29
N ALA A 277 -24.14 -8.23 0.86
CA ALA A 277 -23.15 -7.43 1.57
C ALA A 277 -23.63 -5.97 1.70
N ARG A 278 -24.05 -5.35 0.60
CA ARG A 278 -24.54 -3.95 0.57
C ARG A 278 -25.75 -3.72 1.46
N GLN A 279 -26.71 -4.64 1.47
CA GLN A 279 -27.90 -4.53 2.33
C GLN A 279 -27.59 -4.59 3.83
N ASN A 280 -26.44 -5.14 4.20
CA ASN A 280 -26.04 -5.37 5.58
C ASN A 280 -24.79 -4.57 6.01
N MET A 281 -24.33 -3.63 5.18
CA MET A 281 -23.19 -2.77 5.48
C MET A 281 -23.36 -1.94 6.77
N GLY A 282 -22.22 -1.56 7.31
CA GLY A 282 -22.10 -0.66 8.48
C GLY A 282 -21.89 -1.38 9.79
N GLY A 283 -20.70 -1.25 10.37
CA GLY A 283 -20.30 -1.81 11.67
C GLY A 283 -20.14 -3.34 11.70
N VAL A 284 -20.13 -4.00 10.54
CA VAL A 284 -19.84 -5.44 10.37
C VAL A 284 -18.97 -5.60 9.14
N ARG A 285 -17.91 -6.39 9.27
CA ARG A 285 -17.07 -6.76 8.13
C ARG A 285 -17.68 -7.97 7.42
N LEU A 286 -17.94 -7.80 6.13
CA LEU A 286 -18.56 -8.83 5.30
C LEU A 286 -17.61 -9.18 4.15
N VAL A 287 -17.50 -10.47 3.84
CA VAL A 287 -16.73 -10.98 2.69
C VAL A 287 -17.64 -11.85 1.84
N THR A 288 -17.65 -11.60 0.53
CA THR A 288 -18.45 -12.42 -0.40
C THR A 288 -17.72 -13.72 -0.73
N MET A 289 -18.45 -14.71 -1.26
CA MET A 289 -17.85 -15.96 -1.76
C MET A 289 -16.78 -15.74 -2.83
N ARG A 290 -16.83 -14.62 -3.54
CA ARG A 290 -15.82 -14.24 -4.54
C ARG A 290 -14.60 -13.52 -3.96
N GLY A 291 -14.61 -13.23 -2.65
CA GLY A 291 -13.53 -12.53 -1.98
C GLY A 291 -13.65 -11.01 -1.97
N ASP A 292 -14.82 -10.43 -2.33
CA ASP A 292 -15.01 -8.98 -2.18
C ASP A 292 -15.23 -8.64 -0.71
N VAL A 293 -14.61 -7.56 -0.24
CA VAL A 293 -14.71 -7.11 1.15
C VAL A 293 -15.54 -5.84 1.24
N THR A 294 -16.49 -5.82 2.17
CA THR A 294 -17.18 -4.59 2.59
C THR A 294 -16.92 -4.35 4.07
N GLU A 295 -16.32 -3.22 4.37
CA GLU A 295 -16.05 -2.76 5.73
C GLU A 295 -16.48 -1.30 5.80
N ALA A 296 -17.47 -1.02 6.66
CA ALA A 296 -17.87 0.35 6.96
C ALA A 296 -17.51 0.63 8.41
N GLY A 297 -16.71 1.65 8.61
CA GLY A 297 -16.26 2.11 9.91
C GLY A 297 -17.40 2.60 10.79
#